data_2c1b5d44d5e8774e723eeb5a00c06cc0
#
_entry.id   2c1b5d44d5e8774e723eeb5a00c06cc0
#
_cell.length_a   1.000
_cell.length_b   1.000
_cell.length_c   1.000
_cell.angle_alpha   90.00
_cell.angle_beta   90.00
_cell.angle_gamma   90.00
#
_symmetry.space_group_name_H-M   'P 1'
#
loop_
_entity.id
_entity.type
_entity.pdbx_description
1 polymer ?
#
loop_
_entity_poly.entity_id
_entity_poly.type
_entity_poly.pdbx_seq_one_letter_code
_entity_poly.pdbx_strand_id
1 'polypeptide(L)'
;LLANTTGANNTAVGIQALDANTEGAENIGIGSNAVGANTTGDNNVGVGGGALASNTTADDNTAVGRSALAANTTGTRNTAVGKSALGANTTANDNTAVGYEALDANTTGADNTAVGKASLGANTTGAHNTAFGKATLQANTTAANNTAVGSESLLANTTGANNVAVGKDALSANTTGTLNTALGLAALGANTTASYNTAIGGYAGDAITTGANNTALGYGTVSLNTTGADNTGVGYKALNVSTAGNNTAVGSSALLANTTGASNTAVGKDALLDNTTGTNNVAMGENALANNTTAAQNTGLGQNALLTNTTGASNVAVGHDALRLNTTASNNVAVGVDALRANTTAANNTAVG
;
A
#
# COMPACT_ATOMS: atom_id res chain seq x y z
N LEU A 1 3.87 44.47 -19.87
CA LEU A 1 5.27 44.92 -19.67
C LEU A 1 5.38 46.43 -19.46
N LEU A 2 4.48 47.03 -18.68
CA LEU A 2 4.51 48.49 -18.46
C LEU A 2 5.70 48.93 -17.58
N ALA A 3 6.10 48.11 -16.62
CA ALA A 3 7.19 48.43 -15.67
C ALA A 3 8.56 47.92 -16.10
N ASN A 4 8.70 47.22 -17.22
CA ASN A 4 9.95 46.57 -17.64
C ASN A 4 11.07 47.61 -17.90
N THR A 5 12.18 47.48 -17.18
CA THR A 5 13.33 48.40 -17.29
C THR A 5 14.54 47.77 -17.97
N THR A 6 14.94 46.55 -17.53
CA THR A 6 16.13 45.87 -18.00
C THR A 6 15.88 44.41 -18.43
N GLY A 7 14.71 43.84 -18.11
CA GLY A 7 14.37 42.45 -18.44
C GLY A 7 14.31 42.20 -19.95
N ALA A 8 15.02 41.17 -20.43
CA ALA A 8 15.12 40.83 -21.84
C ALA A 8 14.28 39.59 -22.19
N ASN A 9 13.93 39.43 -23.47
CA ASN A 9 13.31 38.23 -24.03
C ASN A 9 11.94 37.86 -23.41
N ASN A 10 11.21 38.82 -22.86
CA ASN A 10 9.90 38.56 -22.25
C ASN A 10 8.77 38.58 -23.30
N THR A 11 7.79 37.69 -23.19
CA THR A 11 6.58 37.66 -24.01
C THR A 11 5.34 37.88 -23.14
N ALA A 12 4.55 38.92 -23.41
CA ALA A 12 3.31 39.23 -22.68
C ALA A 12 2.13 39.39 -23.62
N VAL A 13 1.08 38.61 -23.43
CA VAL A 13 -0.17 38.65 -24.23
C VAL A 13 -1.37 38.62 -23.28
N GLY A 14 -2.09 39.70 -23.16
CA GLY A 14 -3.26 39.81 -22.29
C GLY A 14 -3.24 41.02 -21.36
N ILE A 15 -4.38 41.33 -20.75
CA ILE A 15 -4.51 42.41 -19.77
C ILE A 15 -3.68 42.05 -18.54
N GLN A 16 -2.79 42.95 -18.09
CA GLN A 16 -1.93 42.79 -16.92
C GLN A 16 -0.95 41.58 -16.99
N ALA A 17 -0.68 41.05 -18.20
CA ALA A 17 0.35 40.05 -18.36
C ALA A 17 1.74 40.69 -18.16
N LEU A 18 2.57 40.12 -17.25
CA LEU A 18 3.90 40.63 -16.88
C LEU A 18 3.89 42.14 -16.55
N ASP A 19 2.85 42.61 -15.87
CA ASP A 19 2.63 44.03 -15.68
C ASP A 19 3.66 44.65 -14.72
N ALA A 20 4.00 43.95 -13.65
CA ALA A 20 4.97 44.39 -12.64
C ALA A 20 6.44 44.05 -12.98
N ASN A 21 6.72 43.36 -14.08
CA ASN A 21 8.08 42.92 -14.40
C ASN A 21 9.03 44.11 -14.61
N THR A 22 10.12 44.14 -13.84
CA THR A 22 11.12 45.19 -13.93
C THR A 22 12.44 44.72 -14.54
N GLU A 23 13.01 43.67 -13.98
CA GLU A 23 14.34 43.12 -14.36
C GLU A 23 14.28 41.68 -14.86
N GLY A 24 13.18 40.91 -14.53
CA GLY A 24 13.06 39.51 -14.91
C GLY A 24 13.14 39.27 -16.42
N ALA A 25 13.89 38.27 -16.84
CA ALA A 25 14.15 37.92 -18.20
C ALA A 25 13.56 36.54 -18.58
N GLU A 26 13.35 36.32 -19.88
CA GLU A 26 12.92 35.04 -20.45
C GLU A 26 11.58 34.53 -19.91
N ASN A 27 10.70 35.44 -19.51
CA ASN A 27 9.36 35.09 -19.00
C ASN A 27 8.31 35.11 -20.12
N ILE A 28 7.38 34.17 -20.07
CA ILE A 28 6.21 34.09 -20.96
C ILE A 28 4.93 34.24 -20.12
N GLY A 29 4.17 35.30 -20.34
CA GLY A 29 2.86 35.54 -19.74
C GLY A 29 1.77 35.64 -20.80
N ILE A 30 0.92 34.62 -20.95
CA ILE A 30 -0.19 34.60 -21.93
C ILE A 30 -1.52 34.40 -21.18
N GLY A 31 -2.33 35.42 -21.08
CA GLY A 31 -3.59 35.44 -20.36
C GLY A 31 -3.75 36.68 -19.48
N SER A 32 -4.98 36.95 -19.03
CA SER A 32 -5.22 38.05 -18.08
C SER A 32 -4.49 37.78 -16.77
N ASN A 33 -3.67 38.71 -16.32
CA ASN A 33 -2.86 38.63 -15.10
C ASN A 33 -1.92 37.42 -15.04
N ALA A 34 -1.48 36.90 -16.18
CA ALA A 34 -0.49 35.84 -16.24
C ALA A 34 0.89 36.41 -15.88
N VAL A 35 1.57 35.80 -14.88
CA VAL A 35 2.86 36.27 -14.30
C VAL A 35 2.80 37.76 -13.86
N GLY A 36 1.61 38.18 -13.42
CA GLY A 36 1.31 39.62 -13.28
C GLY A 36 2.15 40.36 -12.24
N ALA A 37 2.51 39.75 -11.11
CA ALA A 37 3.28 40.33 -10.00
C ALA A 37 4.79 40.09 -10.13
N ASN A 38 5.30 39.45 -11.15
CA ASN A 38 6.75 39.18 -11.30
C ASN A 38 7.53 40.46 -11.35
N THR A 39 8.62 40.57 -10.58
CA THR A 39 9.52 41.72 -10.60
C THR A 39 10.88 41.35 -11.18
N THR A 40 11.54 40.37 -10.61
CA THR A 40 12.91 39.95 -10.95
C THR A 40 13.06 38.47 -11.28
N GLY A 41 11.99 37.66 -11.16
CA GLY A 41 12.06 36.23 -11.47
C GLY A 41 12.27 35.96 -12.98
N ASP A 42 13.10 34.98 -13.28
CA ASP A 42 13.51 34.58 -14.63
C ASP A 42 12.88 33.25 -15.07
N ASN A 43 12.84 33.01 -16.37
CA ASN A 43 12.49 31.70 -16.97
C ASN A 43 11.09 31.16 -16.58
N ASN A 44 10.13 32.01 -16.28
CA ASN A 44 8.79 31.58 -15.91
C ASN A 44 7.84 31.52 -17.10
N VAL A 45 7.05 30.46 -17.18
CA VAL A 45 6.01 30.27 -18.20
C VAL A 45 4.64 30.27 -17.55
N GLY A 46 3.85 31.29 -17.78
CA GLY A 46 2.45 31.41 -17.34
C GLY A 46 1.49 31.47 -18.52
N VAL A 47 0.70 30.43 -18.76
CA VAL A 47 -0.31 30.38 -19.84
C VAL A 47 -1.67 30.08 -19.25
N GLY A 48 -2.56 31.08 -19.23
CA GLY A 48 -3.90 31.01 -18.65
C GLY A 48 -4.20 32.22 -17.77
N GLY A 49 -5.48 32.53 -17.58
CA GLY A 49 -5.89 33.63 -16.70
C GLY A 49 -5.45 33.35 -15.25
N GLY A 50 -4.62 34.24 -14.67
CA GLY A 50 -4.08 34.12 -13.33
C GLY A 50 -3.02 33.02 -13.14
N ALA A 51 -2.43 32.48 -14.18
CA ALA A 51 -1.29 31.57 -14.06
C ALA A 51 -0.08 32.34 -13.51
N LEU A 52 0.55 31.84 -12.41
CA LEU A 52 1.67 32.50 -11.72
C LEU A 52 1.38 33.97 -11.31
N ALA A 53 0.12 34.27 -10.99
CA ALA A 53 -0.30 35.65 -10.77
C ALA A 53 0.46 36.37 -9.66
N SER A 54 0.84 35.66 -8.60
CA SER A 54 1.52 36.19 -7.42
C SER A 54 3.04 36.00 -7.42
N ASN A 55 3.62 35.41 -8.45
CA ASN A 55 5.07 35.20 -8.55
C ASN A 55 5.79 36.56 -8.49
N THR A 56 6.74 36.68 -7.58
CA THR A 56 7.49 37.96 -7.45
C THR A 56 8.94 37.80 -7.89
N THR A 57 9.67 36.88 -7.33
CA THR A 57 11.12 36.75 -7.51
C THR A 57 11.53 35.31 -7.85
N ALA A 58 10.56 34.39 -7.96
CA ALA A 58 10.87 32.99 -8.19
C ALA A 58 11.15 32.70 -9.66
N ASP A 59 12.05 31.74 -9.88
CA ASP A 59 12.54 31.34 -11.19
C ASP A 59 12.05 29.93 -11.60
N ASP A 60 12.16 29.65 -12.90
CA ASP A 60 12.04 28.31 -13.47
C ASP A 60 10.67 27.64 -13.22
N ASN A 61 9.59 28.39 -13.12
CA ASN A 61 8.27 27.82 -12.95
C ASN A 61 7.50 27.72 -14.27
N THR A 62 6.79 26.60 -14.47
CA THR A 62 5.88 26.41 -15.59
C THR A 62 4.45 26.24 -15.11
N ALA A 63 3.54 27.14 -15.48
CA ALA A 63 2.13 27.12 -15.14
C ALA A 63 1.27 27.21 -16.38
N VAL A 64 0.52 26.16 -16.70
CA VAL A 64 -0.38 26.11 -17.86
C VAL A 64 -1.79 25.76 -17.39
N GLY A 65 -2.69 26.70 -17.44
CA GLY A 65 -4.07 26.55 -16.98
C GLY A 65 -4.54 27.73 -16.15
N ARG A 66 -5.87 27.92 -16.06
CA ARG A 66 -6.45 28.98 -15.23
C ARG A 66 -6.04 28.77 -13.76
N SER A 67 -5.46 29.78 -13.14
CA SER A 67 -5.01 29.78 -11.75
C SER A 67 -4.00 28.65 -11.40
N ALA A 68 -3.26 28.15 -12.36
CA ALA A 68 -2.13 27.26 -12.10
C ALA A 68 -1.04 28.07 -11.37
N LEU A 69 -0.49 27.55 -10.26
CA LEU A 69 0.52 28.23 -9.42
C LEU A 69 0.15 29.68 -9.02
N ALA A 70 -1.15 29.95 -8.86
CA ALA A 70 -1.61 31.34 -8.71
C ALA A 70 -1.06 32.05 -7.46
N ALA A 71 -0.89 31.34 -6.35
CA ALA A 71 -0.41 31.90 -5.07
C ALA A 71 1.11 31.85 -4.90
N ASN A 72 1.86 31.29 -5.86
CA ASN A 72 3.31 31.15 -5.73
C ASN A 72 3.99 32.54 -5.61
N THR A 73 4.84 32.68 -4.60
CA THR A 73 5.60 33.93 -4.41
C THR A 73 7.08 33.74 -4.66
N THR A 74 7.69 32.77 -4.00
CA THR A 74 9.14 32.50 -4.04
C THR A 74 9.51 31.04 -4.34
N GLY A 75 8.53 30.16 -4.52
CA GLY A 75 8.78 28.76 -4.88
C GLY A 75 9.32 28.62 -6.30
N THR A 76 10.39 27.86 -6.48
CA THR A 76 11.11 27.69 -7.76
C THR A 76 10.98 26.28 -8.33
N ARG A 77 11.20 26.12 -9.64
CA ARG A 77 11.24 24.81 -10.35
C ARG A 77 9.95 24.01 -10.18
N ASN A 78 8.80 24.65 -10.12
CA ASN A 78 7.52 23.97 -10.08
C ASN A 78 6.92 23.86 -11.47
N THR A 79 6.28 22.73 -11.76
CA THR A 79 5.50 22.49 -12.98
C THR A 79 4.05 22.25 -12.63
N ALA A 80 3.14 23.10 -13.09
CA ALA A 80 1.71 23.02 -12.87
C ALA A 80 0.95 23.06 -14.20
N VAL A 81 0.30 21.97 -14.58
CA VAL A 81 -0.49 21.88 -15.82
C VAL A 81 -1.91 21.43 -15.49
N GLY A 82 -2.84 22.34 -15.61
CA GLY A 82 -4.25 22.12 -15.29
C GLY A 82 -4.86 23.29 -14.53
N LYS A 83 -6.20 23.40 -14.56
CA LYS A 83 -6.89 24.43 -13.77
C LYS A 83 -6.62 24.20 -12.28
N SER A 84 -6.15 25.22 -11.57
CA SER A 84 -5.82 25.21 -10.15
C SER A 84 -4.76 24.17 -9.74
N ALA A 85 -3.95 23.66 -10.66
CA ALA A 85 -2.81 22.82 -10.29
C ALA A 85 -1.82 23.65 -9.45
N LEU A 86 -1.40 23.15 -8.26
CA LEU A 86 -0.55 23.88 -7.30
C LEU A 86 -1.09 25.28 -6.94
N GLY A 87 -2.41 25.44 -6.92
CA GLY A 87 -3.04 26.76 -6.78
C GLY A 87 -2.66 27.53 -5.54
N ALA A 88 -2.49 26.85 -4.39
CA ALA A 88 -2.14 27.45 -3.10
C ALA A 88 -0.63 27.43 -2.78
N ASN A 89 0.23 26.93 -3.66
CA ASN A 89 1.69 26.90 -3.41
C ASN A 89 2.22 28.30 -3.18
N THR A 90 2.95 28.50 -2.09
CA THR A 90 3.54 29.80 -1.80
C THR A 90 5.06 29.83 -1.95
N THR A 91 5.74 28.90 -1.30
CA THR A 91 7.20 28.90 -1.19
C THR A 91 7.85 27.56 -1.50
N ALA A 92 7.04 26.50 -1.75
CA ALA A 92 7.58 25.18 -2.00
C ALA A 92 8.21 25.06 -3.39
N ASN A 93 9.26 24.25 -3.49
CA ASN A 93 10.03 24.03 -4.69
C ASN A 93 9.84 22.61 -5.22
N ASP A 94 10.26 22.40 -6.48
CA ASP A 94 10.47 21.10 -7.07
C ASP A 94 9.21 20.22 -7.11
N ASN A 95 8.01 20.83 -7.22
CA ASN A 95 6.76 20.10 -7.34
C ASN A 95 6.32 19.96 -8.80
N THR A 96 5.80 18.81 -9.16
CA THR A 96 5.15 18.54 -10.45
C THR A 96 3.66 18.21 -10.24
N ALA A 97 2.76 19.02 -10.76
CA ALA A 97 1.32 18.82 -10.69
C ALA A 97 0.70 18.85 -12.08
N VAL A 98 0.14 17.74 -12.54
CA VAL A 98 -0.53 17.63 -13.84
C VAL A 98 -1.94 17.10 -13.66
N GLY A 99 -2.92 17.95 -13.87
CA GLY A 99 -4.34 17.61 -13.74
C GLY A 99 -5.16 18.72 -13.07
N TYR A 100 -6.46 18.64 -13.22
CA TYR A 100 -7.44 19.51 -12.56
C TYR A 100 -7.29 19.36 -11.03
N GLU A 101 -6.98 20.45 -10.31
CA GLU A 101 -6.81 20.47 -8.85
C GLU A 101 -5.75 19.45 -8.32
N ALA A 102 -4.72 19.14 -9.11
CA ALA A 102 -3.57 18.37 -8.62
C ALA A 102 -2.74 19.26 -7.67
N LEU A 103 -2.41 18.76 -6.46
CA LEU A 103 -1.66 19.50 -5.41
C LEU A 103 -2.27 20.87 -5.10
N ASP A 104 -3.58 21.04 -5.21
CA ASP A 104 -4.23 22.36 -5.13
C ASP A 104 -4.01 23.06 -3.77
N ALA A 105 -4.07 22.30 -2.66
CA ALA A 105 -3.90 22.84 -1.30
C ALA A 105 -2.44 22.93 -0.82
N ASN A 106 -1.45 22.51 -1.62
CA ASN A 106 -0.06 22.50 -1.20
C ASN A 106 0.44 23.93 -0.92
N THR A 107 1.05 24.14 0.25
CA THR A 107 1.60 25.45 0.62
C THR A 107 3.12 25.44 0.68
N THR A 108 3.70 24.49 1.43
CA THR A 108 5.15 24.42 1.69
C THR A 108 5.76 23.04 1.48
N GLY A 109 4.96 22.01 1.08
CA GLY A 109 5.47 20.68 0.77
C GLY A 109 6.27 20.68 -0.52
N ALA A 110 7.53 20.27 -0.48
CA ALA A 110 8.43 20.21 -1.63
C ALA A 110 8.57 18.79 -2.20
N ASP A 111 9.13 18.68 -3.41
CA ASP A 111 9.49 17.42 -4.04
C ASP A 111 8.32 16.44 -4.23
N ASN A 112 7.12 16.96 -4.47
CA ASN A 112 5.96 16.13 -4.73
C ASN A 112 5.68 15.99 -6.24
N THR A 113 5.29 14.81 -6.67
CA THR A 113 4.79 14.55 -8.02
C THR A 113 3.33 14.10 -7.96
N ALA A 114 2.43 14.86 -8.56
CA ALA A 114 0.99 14.57 -8.62
C ALA A 114 0.49 14.62 -10.06
N VAL A 115 0.07 13.48 -10.59
CA VAL A 115 -0.47 13.38 -11.94
C VAL A 115 -1.86 12.74 -11.91
N GLY A 116 -2.86 13.50 -12.25
CA GLY A 116 -4.26 13.08 -12.25
C GLY A 116 -5.19 14.10 -11.58
N LYS A 117 -6.49 14.01 -11.88
CA LYS A 117 -7.50 14.87 -11.25
C LYS A 117 -7.47 14.70 -9.72
N ALA A 118 -7.33 15.79 -8.96
CA ALA A 118 -7.32 15.83 -7.50
C ALA A 118 -6.29 14.89 -6.83
N SER A 119 -5.21 14.57 -7.52
CA SER A 119 -4.07 13.83 -6.96
C SER A 119 -3.36 14.72 -5.94
N LEU A 120 -3.11 14.21 -4.71
CA LEU A 120 -2.57 14.99 -3.58
C LEU A 120 -3.34 16.29 -3.30
N GLY A 121 -4.65 16.32 -3.58
CA GLY A 121 -5.44 17.56 -3.56
C GLY A 121 -5.46 18.29 -2.22
N ALA A 122 -5.45 17.57 -1.09
CA ALA A 122 -5.46 18.14 0.26
C ALA A 122 -4.07 18.29 0.90
N ASN A 123 -2.98 17.94 0.19
CA ASN A 123 -1.63 18.06 0.75
C ASN A 123 -1.31 19.51 1.10
N THR A 124 -0.83 19.75 2.31
CA THR A 124 -0.44 21.11 2.74
C THR A 124 1.08 21.24 2.90
N THR A 125 1.69 20.34 3.67
CA THR A 125 3.11 20.39 4.01
C THR A 125 3.86 19.09 3.76
N GLY A 126 3.16 18.00 3.39
CA GLY A 126 3.78 16.71 3.07
C GLY A 126 4.74 16.83 1.89
N ALA A 127 5.92 16.21 2.01
CA ALA A 127 6.98 16.28 1.01
C ALA A 127 7.36 14.88 0.48
N HIS A 128 8.03 14.83 -0.67
CA HIS A 128 8.54 13.59 -1.28
C HIS A 128 7.45 12.55 -1.56
N ASN A 129 6.24 12.98 -1.90
CA ASN A 129 5.16 12.07 -2.27
C ASN A 129 5.05 11.94 -3.80
N THR A 130 4.84 10.72 -4.27
CA THR A 130 4.55 10.42 -5.67
C THR A 130 3.13 9.88 -5.80
N ALA A 131 2.27 10.57 -6.53
CA ALA A 131 0.88 10.22 -6.72
C ALA A 131 0.51 10.23 -8.22
N PHE A 132 0.17 9.09 -8.77
CA PHE A 132 -0.15 8.92 -10.18
C PHE A 132 -1.50 8.23 -10.37
N GLY A 133 -2.53 9.00 -10.71
CA GLY A 133 -3.90 8.52 -10.89
C GLY A 133 -4.94 9.52 -10.36
N LYS A 134 -6.21 9.30 -10.72
CA LYS A 134 -7.33 10.11 -10.20
C LYS A 134 -7.47 9.91 -8.68
N ALA A 135 -7.56 10.99 -7.92
CA ALA A 135 -7.80 11.00 -6.47
C ALA A 135 -6.78 10.15 -5.66
N THR A 136 -5.57 9.98 -6.19
CA THR A 136 -4.48 9.27 -5.52
C THR A 136 -3.93 10.14 -4.41
N LEU A 137 -3.77 9.60 -3.17
CA LEU A 137 -3.34 10.35 -1.98
C LEU A 137 -4.18 11.62 -1.74
N GLN A 138 -5.46 11.62 -2.13
CA GLN A 138 -6.27 12.84 -2.13
C GLN A 138 -6.37 13.49 -0.75
N ALA A 139 -6.56 12.70 0.32
CA ALA A 139 -6.73 13.21 1.68
C ALA A 139 -5.40 13.47 2.42
N ASN A 140 -4.25 13.23 1.78
CA ASN A 140 -2.94 13.46 2.42
C ASN A 140 -2.80 14.93 2.84
N THR A 141 -2.44 15.16 4.09
CA THR A 141 -2.24 16.54 4.58
C THR A 141 -0.77 16.85 4.86
N THR A 142 -0.13 16.06 5.69
CA THR A 142 1.22 16.30 6.17
C THR A 142 2.17 15.12 6.00
N ALA A 143 1.66 13.97 5.58
CA ALA A 143 2.47 12.77 5.44
C ALA A 143 3.48 12.89 4.28
N ALA A 144 4.63 12.26 4.46
CA ALA A 144 5.73 12.29 3.51
C ALA A 144 6.16 10.89 3.05
N ASN A 145 6.93 10.85 1.97
CA ASN A 145 7.56 9.64 1.44
C ASN A 145 6.56 8.54 1.04
N ASN A 146 5.38 8.89 0.56
CA ASN A 146 4.43 7.92 0.05
C ASN A 146 4.52 7.81 -1.47
N THR A 147 4.46 6.59 -1.98
CA THR A 147 4.34 6.31 -3.41
C THR A 147 2.99 5.65 -3.68
N ALA A 148 2.16 6.29 -4.47
CA ALA A 148 0.83 5.80 -4.82
C ALA A 148 0.60 5.87 -6.34
N VAL A 149 0.26 4.74 -6.94
CA VAL A 149 0.00 4.63 -8.38
C VAL A 149 -1.29 3.85 -8.61
N GLY A 150 -2.26 4.47 -9.23
CA GLY A 150 -3.57 3.89 -9.49
C GLY A 150 -4.72 4.78 -8.98
N SER A 151 -5.89 4.67 -9.60
CA SER A 151 -7.07 5.42 -9.13
C SER A 151 -7.40 5.06 -7.68
N GLU A 152 -7.56 6.09 -6.83
CA GLU A 152 -7.99 5.97 -5.44
C GLU A 152 -7.01 5.18 -4.54
N SER A 153 -5.76 4.99 -4.98
CA SER A 153 -4.69 4.43 -4.17
C SER A 153 -4.33 5.41 -3.04
N LEU A 154 -4.21 4.92 -1.79
CA LEU A 154 -4.00 5.73 -0.58
C LEU A 154 -4.99 6.91 -0.44
N LEU A 155 -6.23 6.74 -0.91
CA LEU A 155 -7.24 7.81 -0.98
C LEU A 155 -7.43 8.54 0.35
N ALA A 156 -7.63 7.79 1.45
CA ALA A 156 -7.97 8.32 2.77
C ALA A 156 -6.74 8.65 3.64
N ASN A 157 -5.52 8.46 3.12
CA ASN A 157 -4.31 8.69 3.92
C ASN A 157 -4.22 10.15 4.37
N THR A 158 -4.04 10.36 5.67
CA THR A 158 -3.90 11.72 6.23
C THR A 158 -2.48 11.99 6.70
N THR A 159 -1.96 11.15 7.60
CA THR A 159 -0.65 11.31 8.23
C THR A 159 0.25 10.07 8.15
N GLY A 160 -0.23 8.98 7.54
CA GLY A 160 0.57 7.77 7.34
C GLY A 160 1.71 7.99 6.35
N ALA A 161 2.95 7.76 6.76
CA ALA A 161 4.14 7.99 5.95
C ALA A 161 4.82 6.70 5.49
N ASN A 162 5.69 6.80 4.48
CA ASN A 162 6.51 5.69 3.99
C ASN A 162 5.69 4.50 3.48
N ASN A 163 4.54 4.73 2.87
CA ASN A 163 3.72 3.69 2.28
C ASN A 163 3.95 3.59 0.76
N VAL A 164 3.90 2.39 0.23
CA VAL A 164 3.89 2.11 -1.21
C VAL A 164 2.58 1.44 -1.58
N ALA A 165 1.81 2.04 -2.47
CA ALA A 165 0.53 1.53 -2.93
C ALA A 165 0.44 1.59 -4.46
N VAL A 166 0.42 0.44 -5.11
CA VAL A 166 0.34 0.34 -6.57
C VAL A 166 -0.82 -0.56 -6.97
N GLY A 167 -1.81 0.02 -7.60
CA GLY A 167 -3.06 -0.64 -7.99
C GLY A 167 -4.27 0.20 -7.64
N LYS A 168 -5.38 -0.02 -8.37
CA LYS A 168 -6.65 0.61 -8.03
C LYS A 168 -7.07 0.20 -6.61
N ASP A 169 -7.49 1.16 -5.78
CA ASP A 169 -7.93 0.97 -4.39
C ASP A 169 -6.88 0.31 -3.44
N ALA A 170 -5.60 0.25 -3.83
CA ALA A 170 -4.54 -0.22 -2.93
C ALA A 170 -4.39 0.74 -1.74
N LEU A 171 -4.43 0.21 -0.49
CA LEU A 171 -4.40 1.00 0.76
C LEU A 171 -5.43 2.14 0.81
N SER A 172 -6.57 2.00 0.14
CA SER A 172 -7.51 3.13 -0.04
C SER A 172 -8.10 3.67 1.26
N ALA A 173 -8.29 2.82 2.29
CA ALA A 173 -8.82 3.22 3.59
C ALA A 173 -7.73 3.62 4.62
N ASN A 174 -6.44 3.55 4.27
CA ASN A 174 -5.36 3.89 5.21
C ASN A 174 -5.47 5.34 5.66
N THR A 175 -5.42 5.57 6.97
CA THR A 175 -5.44 6.94 7.52
C THR A 175 -4.11 7.33 8.13
N THR A 176 -3.58 6.50 9.03
CA THR A 176 -2.36 6.79 9.80
C THR A 176 -1.32 5.66 9.76
N GLY A 177 -1.65 4.51 9.17
CA GLY A 177 -0.72 3.37 9.04
C GLY A 177 0.52 3.75 8.24
N THR A 178 1.68 3.24 8.67
CA THR A 178 3.00 3.57 8.09
C THR A 178 3.74 2.32 7.63
N LEU A 179 4.69 2.49 6.70
CA LEU A 179 5.58 1.42 6.27
C LEU A 179 4.84 0.19 5.72
N ASN A 180 3.71 0.42 5.04
CA ASN A 180 2.97 -0.62 4.35
C ASN A 180 3.35 -0.66 2.87
N THR A 181 3.42 -1.86 2.31
CA THR A 181 3.60 -2.09 0.87
C THR A 181 2.41 -2.86 0.32
N ALA A 182 1.67 -2.26 -0.59
CA ALA A 182 0.52 -2.86 -1.26
C ALA A 182 0.69 -2.81 -2.78
N LEU A 183 0.71 -3.96 -3.43
CA LEU A 183 0.80 -4.08 -4.89
C LEU A 183 -0.30 -5.01 -5.41
N GLY A 184 -1.28 -4.45 -6.07
CA GLY A 184 -2.42 -5.18 -6.64
C GLY A 184 -3.76 -4.45 -6.42
N LEU A 185 -4.78 -4.88 -7.15
CA LEU A 185 -6.16 -4.41 -6.96
C LEU A 185 -6.60 -4.61 -5.52
N ALA A 186 -7.00 -3.56 -4.82
CA ALA A 186 -7.50 -3.57 -3.45
C ALA A 186 -6.57 -4.27 -2.42
N ALA A 187 -5.27 -4.38 -2.70
CA ALA A 187 -4.31 -4.90 -1.72
C ALA A 187 -4.31 -3.99 -0.48
N LEU A 188 -4.46 -4.56 0.73
CA LEU A 188 -4.62 -3.82 1.99
C LEU A 188 -5.75 -2.76 1.93
N GLY A 189 -6.81 -2.99 1.15
CA GLY A 189 -7.84 -1.98 0.87
C GLY A 189 -8.54 -1.42 2.11
N ALA A 190 -8.79 -2.24 3.13
CA ALA A 190 -9.43 -1.84 4.39
C ALA A 190 -8.45 -1.41 5.51
N ASN A 191 -7.14 -1.41 5.24
CA ASN A 191 -6.16 -1.01 6.26
C ASN A 191 -6.43 0.43 6.72
N THR A 192 -6.59 0.64 8.02
CA THR A 192 -6.84 1.97 8.57
C THR A 192 -5.63 2.54 9.30
N THR A 193 -5.12 1.80 10.28
CA THR A 193 -4.06 2.26 11.18
C THR A 193 -2.89 1.30 11.30
N ALA A 194 -3.01 0.08 10.73
CA ALA A 194 -1.97 -0.92 10.82
C ALA A 194 -0.72 -0.53 10.03
N SER A 195 0.43 -0.95 10.54
CA SER A 195 1.74 -0.66 9.96
C SER A 195 2.53 -1.93 9.69
N TYR A 196 3.57 -1.81 8.88
CA TYR A 196 4.51 -2.90 8.57
C TYR A 196 3.88 -4.09 7.84
N ASN A 197 2.79 -3.88 7.08
CA ASN A 197 2.19 -4.93 6.28
C ASN A 197 2.76 -4.92 4.85
N THR A 198 3.02 -6.10 4.32
CA THR A 198 3.38 -6.30 2.90
C THR A 198 2.32 -7.16 2.24
N ALA A 199 1.63 -6.63 1.23
CA ALA A 199 0.62 -7.34 0.47
C ALA A 199 0.86 -7.21 -1.04
N ILE A 200 1.11 -8.33 -1.70
CA ILE A 200 1.37 -8.39 -3.14
C ILE A 200 0.42 -9.40 -3.79
N GLY A 201 -0.47 -8.90 -4.61
CA GLY A 201 -1.53 -9.68 -5.27
C GLY A 201 -2.89 -9.01 -5.15
N GLY A 202 -3.79 -9.29 -6.08
CA GLY A 202 -5.17 -8.79 -5.99
C GLY A 202 -5.84 -9.31 -4.70
N TYR A 203 -6.49 -8.41 -3.95
CA TYR A 203 -7.15 -8.72 -2.68
C TYR A 203 -6.25 -9.39 -1.63
N ALA A 204 -4.92 -9.19 -1.69
CA ALA A 204 -4.01 -9.63 -0.64
C ALA A 204 -4.21 -8.74 0.60
N GLY A 205 -4.53 -9.34 1.74
CA GLY A 205 -4.76 -8.65 3.00
C GLY A 205 -5.88 -7.58 2.95
N ASP A 206 -6.84 -7.71 2.05
CA ASP A 206 -7.81 -6.65 1.74
C ASP A 206 -8.74 -6.27 2.91
N ALA A 207 -9.02 -7.17 3.86
CA ALA A 207 -9.80 -6.86 5.04
C ALA A 207 -8.95 -6.52 6.31
N ILE A 208 -7.63 -6.50 6.22
CA ILE A 208 -6.79 -6.09 7.36
C ILE A 208 -7.15 -4.64 7.73
N THR A 209 -7.50 -4.41 8.99
CA THR A 209 -7.82 -3.08 9.52
C THR A 209 -6.74 -2.57 10.46
N THR A 210 -6.43 -3.34 11.51
CA THR A 210 -5.49 -2.97 12.58
C THR A 210 -4.38 -4.00 12.82
N GLY A 211 -4.41 -5.17 12.16
CA GLY A 211 -3.36 -6.18 12.25
C GLY A 211 -2.06 -5.71 11.60
N ALA A 212 -0.96 -5.72 12.35
CA ALA A 212 0.35 -5.27 11.88
C ALA A 212 1.30 -6.44 11.56
N ASN A 213 2.41 -6.15 10.90
CA ASN A 213 3.48 -7.10 10.60
C ASN A 213 3.04 -8.32 9.78
N ASN A 214 2.04 -8.20 8.92
CA ASN A 214 1.60 -9.30 8.08
C ASN A 214 2.30 -9.27 6.70
N THR A 215 2.65 -10.45 6.20
CA THR A 215 3.10 -10.66 4.84
C THR A 215 2.08 -11.48 4.08
N ALA A 216 1.50 -10.93 3.03
CA ALA A 216 0.50 -11.57 2.17
C ALA A 216 0.99 -11.54 0.71
N LEU A 217 1.42 -12.67 0.18
CA LEU A 217 1.91 -12.79 -1.19
C LEU A 217 1.08 -13.79 -1.99
N GLY A 218 0.23 -13.30 -2.87
CA GLY A 218 -0.67 -14.09 -3.71
C GLY A 218 -2.10 -13.55 -3.71
N TYR A 219 -2.92 -14.02 -4.64
CA TYR A 219 -4.32 -13.61 -4.74
C TYR A 219 -5.13 -14.08 -3.52
N GLY A 220 -5.86 -13.17 -2.87
CA GLY A 220 -6.72 -13.46 -1.73
C GLY A 220 -6.00 -14.08 -0.52
N THR A 221 -4.69 -13.86 -0.40
CA THR A 221 -3.88 -14.33 0.72
C THR A 221 -4.13 -13.43 1.94
N VAL A 222 -4.32 -14.02 3.14
CA VAL A 222 -4.62 -13.28 4.39
C VAL A 222 -5.82 -12.33 4.24
N SER A 223 -6.74 -12.63 3.33
CA SER A 223 -7.73 -11.68 2.80
C SER A 223 -8.78 -11.28 3.85
N LEU A 224 -9.31 -12.22 4.64
CA LEU A 224 -10.35 -11.92 5.65
C LEU A 224 -9.78 -11.69 7.07
N ASN A 225 -8.48 -11.49 7.18
CA ASN A 225 -7.85 -11.13 8.45
C ASN A 225 -8.15 -9.67 8.78
N THR A 226 -8.80 -9.42 9.90
CA THR A 226 -9.10 -8.04 10.33
C THR A 226 -8.07 -7.50 11.32
N THR A 227 -7.70 -8.30 12.32
CA THR A 227 -6.91 -7.85 13.48
C THR A 227 -5.68 -8.70 13.78
N GLY A 228 -5.56 -9.90 13.18
CA GLY A 228 -4.41 -10.78 13.40
C GLY A 228 -3.11 -10.16 12.94
N ALA A 229 -2.07 -10.27 13.75
CA ALA A 229 -0.74 -9.72 13.48
C ALA A 229 0.30 -10.84 13.32
N ASP A 230 1.45 -10.48 12.78
CA ASP A 230 2.61 -11.38 12.67
C ASP A 230 2.32 -12.65 11.84
N ASN A 231 1.49 -12.54 10.81
CA ASN A 231 1.16 -13.64 9.92
C ASN A 231 1.98 -13.59 8.62
N THR A 232 2.37 -14.75 8.13
CA THR A 232 2.97 -14.92 6.81
C THR A 232 2.10 -15.83 5.96
N GLY A 233 1.53 -15.30 4.90
CA GLY A 233 0.78 -16.05 3.88
C GLY A 233 1.47 -15.92 2.53
N VAL A 234 1.78 -17.05 1.87
CA VAL A 234 2.36 -17.09 0.54
C VAL A 234 1.65 -18.16 -0.30
N GLY A 235 0.96 -17.74 -1.36
CA GLY A 235 0.23 -18.63 -2.24
C GLY A 235 -1.23 -18.22 -2.45
N TYR A 236 -1.91 -18.87 -3.39
CA TYR A 236 -3.32 -18.64 -3.65
C TYR A 236 -4.16 -18.94 -2.39
N LYS A 237 -4.84 -17.95 -1.83
CA LYS A 237 -5.71 -18.07 -0.64
C LYS A 237 -5.04 -18.71 0.59
N ALA A 238 -3.73 -18.64 0.74
CA ALA A 238 -3.08 -19.07 1.97
C ALA A 238 -3.55 -18.20 3.14
N LEU A 239 -3.90 -18.80 4.28
CA LEU A 239 -4.37 -18.12 5.50
C LEU A 239 -5.54 -17.14 5.24
N ASN A 240 -6.49 -17.53 4.40
CA ASN A 240 -7.51 -16.61 3.87
C ASN A 240 -8.42 -16.01 4.95
N VAL A 241 -8.89 -16.77 5.95
CA VAL A 241 -9.94 -16.34 6.90
C VAL A 241 -9.46 -16.09 8.33
N SER A 242 -8.16 -16.10 8.60
CA SER A 242 -7.63 -16.03 9.98
C SER A 242 -7.78 -14.64 10.59
N THR A 243 -8.31 -14.60 11.82
CA THR A 243 -8.24 -13.42 12.69
C THR A 243 -7.16 -13.56 13.78
N ALA A 244 -6.50 -14.71 13.85
CA ALA A 244 -5.41 -14.98 14.79
C ALA A 244 -4.05 -14.52 14.26
N GLY A 245 -3.08 -14.40 15.13
CA GLY A 245 -1.70 -14.04 14.80
C GLY A 245 -0.71 -15.20 14.86
N ASN A 246 0.53 -14.89 14.47
CA ASN A 246 1.67 -15.81 14.52
C ASN A 246 1.52 -17.07 13.66
N ASN A 247 0.82 -17.01 12.54
CA ASN A 247 0.68 -18.15 11.63
C ASN A 247 1.58 -17.99 10.40
N THR A 248 2.16 -19.10 9.96
CA THR A 248 2.90 -19.18 8.70
C THR A 248 2.21 -20.17 7.76
N ALA A 249 1.75 -19.70 6.60
CA ALA A 249 1.10 -20.49 5.58
C ALA A 249 1.79 -20.29 4.23
N VAL A 250 2.43 -21.32 3.70
CA VAL A 250 3.13 -21.28 2.42
C VAL A 250 2.62 -22.42 1.52
N GLY A 251 1.92 -22.06 0.47
CA GLY A 251 1.29 -23.00 -0.45
C GLY A 251 -0.14 -22.62 -0.79
N SER A 252 -0.65 -23.11 -1.91
CA SER A 252 -2.06 -22.92 -2.27
C SER A 252 -2.96 -23.51 -1.18
N SER A 253 -3.90 -22.73 -0.67
CA SER A 253 -4.88 -23.12 0.35
C SER A 253 -4.28 -23.63 1.69
N ALA A 254 -3.00 -23.39 1.97
CA ALA A 254 -2.43 -23.68 3.29
C ALA A 254 -3.14 -22.84 4.37
N LEU A 255 -3.61 -23.49 5.46
CA LEU A 255 -4.39 -22.85 6.54
C LEU A 255 -5.64 -22.09 6.03
N LEU A 256 -6.29 -22.57 4.97
CA LEU A 256 -7.40 -21.87 4.34
C LEU A 256 -8.55 -21.55 5.29
N ALA A 257 -8.98 -22.53 6.10
CA ALA A 257 -10.14 -22.43 6.99
C ALA A 257 -9.80 -21.93 8.41
N ASN A 258 -8.55 -21.55 8.67
CA ASN A 258 -8.11 -21.14 10.01
C ASN A 258 -8.83 -19.87 10.46
N THR A 259 -9.60 -19.95 11.53
CA THR A 259 -10.33 -18.77 12.07
C THR A 259 -9.60 -18.13 13.23
N THR A 260 -9.42 -18.86 14.33
CA THR A 260 -8.83 -18.35 15.57
C THR A 260 -7.61 -19.16 16.04
N GLY A 261 -7.18 -20.17 15.26
CA GLY A 261 -5.97 -20.93 15.56
C GLY A 261 -4.71 -20.08 15.39
N ALA A 262 -3.90 -19.98 16.44
CA ALA A 262 -2.66 -19.22 16.45
C ALA A 262 -1.43 -20.12 16.43
N SER A 263 -0.30 -19.56 16.04
CA SER A 263 1.01 -20.22 16.11
C SER A 263 1.10 -21.53 15.32
N ASN A 264 0.45 -21.59 14.17
CA ASN A 264 0.53 -22.73 13.26
C ASN A 264 1.53 -22.46 12.13
N THR A 265 2.24 -23.50 11.72
CA THR A 265 3.11 -23.48 10.54
C THR A 265 2.61 -24.52 9.53
N ALA A 266 2.19 -24.07 8.35
CA ALA A 266 1.72 -24.89 7.26
C ALA A 266 2.54 -24.61 5.99
N VAL A 267 3.26 -25.60 5.49
CA VAL A 267 4.07 -25.47 4.28
C VAL A 267 3.72 -26.61 3.32
N GLY A 268 3.10 -26.30 2.22
CA GLY A 268 2.62 -27.25 1.22
C GLY A 268 1.19 -26.92 0.81
N LYS A 269 0.81 -27.41 -0.39
CA LYS A 269 -0.56 -27.29 -0.87
C LYS A 269 -1.50 -28.03 0.11
N ASP A 270 -2.60 -27.37 0.50
CA ASP A 270 -3.63 -27.90 1.40
C ASP A 270 -3.10 -28.37 2.78
N ALA A 271 -1.89 -27.94 3.21
CA ALA A 271 -1.40 -28.19 4.57
C ALA A 271 -2.28 -27.46 5.60
N LEU A 272 -2.77 -28.16 6.64
CA LEU A 272 -3.71 -27.64 7.65
C LEU A 272 -4.97 -26.98 7.03
N LEU A 273 -5.47 -27.50 5.92
CA LEU A 273 -6.56 -26.93 5.12
C LEU A 273 -7.79 -26.59 5.98
N ASP A 274 -8.30 -27.56 6.76
CA ASP A 274 -9.54 -27.48 7.52
C ASP A 274 -9.33 -27.03 8.98
N ASN A 275 -8.11 -26.60 9.35
CA ASN A 275 -7.85 -26.12 10.71
C ASN A 275 -8.71 -24.89 11.00
N THR A 276 -9.49 -24.93 12.06
CA THR A 276 -10.34 -23.80 12.47
C THR A 276 -9.79 -23.09 13.71
N THR A 277 -9.59 -23.84 14.79
CA THR A 277 -9.17 -23.29 16.09
C THR A 277 -7.91 -23.96 16.67
N GLY A 278 -7.41 -25.02 16.02
CA GLY A 278 -6.19 -25.71 16.43
C GLY A 278 -4.98 -24.80 16.47
N THR A 279 -4.14 -24.95 17.51
CA THR A 279 -2.98 -24.09 17.76
C THR A 279 -1.66 -24.89 17.83
N ASN A 280 -0.55 -24.21 17.58
CA ASN A 280 0.78 -24.81 17.76
C ASN A 280 1.00 -26.08 16.91
N ASN A 281 0.41 -26.15 15.73
CA ASN A 281 0.61 -27.28 14.81
C ASN A 281 1.68 -26.94 13.78
N VAL A 282 2.46 -27.94 13.41
CA VAL A 282 3.45 -27.88 12.31
C VAL A 282 3.07 -28.90 11.25
N ALA A 283 2.77 -28.45 10.05
CA ALA A 283 2.46 -29.28 8.90
C ALA A 283 3.37 -28.91 7.72
N MET A 284 4.18 -29.84 7.25
CA MET A 284 5.06 -29.64 6.10
C MET A 284 4.91 -30.80 5.12
N GLY A 285 4.35 -30.52 3.96
CA GLY A 285 4.04 -31.47 2.90
C GLY A 285 2.63 -31.25 2.35
N GLU A 286 2.38 -31.70 1.11
CA GLU A 286 1.04 -31.67 0.53
C GLU A 286 0.07 -32.47 1.41
N ASN A 287 -1.08 -31.89 1.75
CA ASN A 287 -2.12 -32.46 2.62
C ASN A 287 -1.64 -32.87 4.04
N ALA A 288 -0.50 -32.42 4.51
CA ALA A 288 -0.11 -32.70 5.90
C ALA A 288 -1.12 -32.04 6.86
N LEU A 289 -1.69 -32.83 7.80
CA LEU A 289 -2.71 -32.38 8.75
C LEU A 289 -3.93 -31.73 8.08
N ALA A 290 -4.29 -32.07 6.84
CA ALA A 290 -5.29 -31.34 6.08
C ALA A 290 -6.65 -31.29 6.77
N ASN A 291 -7.11 -32.36 7.40
CA ASN A 291 -8.42 -32.43 8.04
C ASN A 291 -8.38 -32.06 9.54
N ASN A 292 -7.26 -31.53 10.04
CA ASN A 292 -7.19 -31.06 11.43
C ASN A 292 -8.18 -29.91 11.63
N THR A 293 -9.05 -30.00 12.64
CA THR A 293 -10.04 -28.94 12.89
C THR A 293 -9.71 -28.14 14.13
N THR A 294 -9.64 -28.79 15.29
CA THR A 294 -9.46 -28.14 16.59
C THR A 294 -8.23 -28.64 17.36
N ALA A 295 -7.58 -29.69 16.86
CA ALA A 295 -6.46 -30.30 17.58
C ALA A 295 -5.24 -29.39 17.59
N ALA A 296 -4.48 -29.49 18.66
CA ALA A 296 -3.29 -28.68 18.89
C ALA A 296 -2.02 -29.54 19.08
N GLN A 297 -0.86 -28.90 18.91
CA GLN A 297 0.45 -29.48 19.21
C GLN A 297 0.79 -30.70 18.37
N ASN A 298 0.27 -30.78 17.14
CA ASN A 298 0.63 -31.86 16.23
C ASN A 298 1.80 -31.45 15.31
N THR A 299 2.66 -32.40 15.01
CA THR A 299 3.74 -32.27 14.03
C THR A 299 3.56 -33.28 12.91
N GLY A 300 3.26 -32.83 11.69
CA GLY A 300 3.14 -33.65 10.49
C GLY A 300 4.18 -33.23 9.44
N LEU A 301 5.19 -34.05 9.21
CA LEU A 301 6.24 -33.80 8.22
C LEU A 301 6.23 -34.90 7.15
N GLY A 302 5.78 -34.60 5.98
CA GLY A 302 5.66 -35.50 4.84
C GLY A 302 4.30 -35.40 4.17
N GLN A 303 4.20 -35.81 2.89
CA GLN A 303 2.94 -35.82 2.18
C GLN A 303 1.94 -36.75 2.93
N ASN A 304 0.71 -36.25 3.15
CA ASN A 304 -0.38 -36.91 3.87
C ASN A 304 -0.07 -37.31 5.33
N ALA A 305 1.01 -36.84 5.95
CA ALA A 305 1.25 -37.08 7.38
C ALA A 305 0.08 -36.54 8.23
N LEU A 306 -0.53 -37.38 9.07
CA LEU A 306 -1.71 -37.05 9.88
C LEU A 306 -2.91 -36.51 9.05
N LEU A 307 -3.08 -36.93 7.80
CA LEU A 307 -4.07 -36.41 6.88
C LEU A 307 -5.48 -36.34 7.48
N THR A 308 -5.96 -37.42 8.08
CA THR A 308 -7.34 -37.52 8.60
C THR A 308 -7.51 -37.15 10.06
N ASN A 309 -6.46 -36.64 10.69
CA ASN A 309 -6.55 -36.20 12.09
C ASN A 309 -7.54 -35.03 12.22
N THR A 310 -8.50 -35.16 13.11
CA THR A 310 -9.51 -34.11 13.38
C THR A 310 -9.29 -33.43 14.73
N THR A 311 -9.28 -34.23 15.80
CA THR A 311 -9.20 -33.74 17.19
C THR A 311 -8.08 -34.36 18.01
N GLY A 312 -7.32 -35.31 17.45
CA GLY A 312 -6.16 -35.93 18.14
C GLY A 312 -5.03 -34.94 18.31
N ALA A 313 -4.58 -34.73 19.55
CA ALA A 313 -3.55 -33.76 19.88
C ALA A 313 -2.18 -34.40 20.21
N SER A 314 -1.14 -33.59 20.17
CA SER A 314 0.22 -33.99 20.58
C SER A 314 0.77 -35.23 19.84
N ASN A 315 0.46 -35.36 18.55
CA ASN A 315 0.99 -36.42 17.71
C ASN A 315 2.20 -35.92 16.91
N VAL A 316 3.16 -36.80 16.70
CA VAL A 316 4.32 -36.58 15.83
C VAL A 316 4.33 -37.61 14.73
N ALA A 317 4.21 -37.16 13.48
CA ALA A 317 4.25 -37.99 12.27
C ALA A 317 5.33 -37.46 11.32
N VAL A 318 6.35 -38.23 11.06
CA VAL A 318 7.45 -37.90 10.16
C VAL A 318 7.60 -39.00 9.11
N GLY A 319 7.28 -38.69 7.88
CA GLY A 319 7.31 -39.62 6.75
C GLY A 319 6.04 -39.52 5.91
N HIS A 320 6.14 -40.00 4.65
CA HIS A 320 4.97 -40.12 3.76
C HIS A 320 3.93 -41.07 4.39
N ASP A 321 2.66 -40.65 4.46
CA ASP A 321 1.55 -41.40 5.03
C ASP A 321 1.72 -41.81 6.53
N ALA A 322 2.67 -41.24 7.28
CA ALA A 322 2.80 -41.53 8.70
C ALA A 322 1.55 -41.04 9.47
N LEU A 323 0.97 -41.89 10.32
CA LEU A 323 -0.32 -41.69 11.05
C LEU A 323 -1.45 -41.21 10.16
N ARG A 324 -1.48 -41.56 8.88
CA ARG A 324 -2.41 -41.01 7.90
C ARG A 324 -3.87 -41.13 8.30
N LEU A 325 -4.28 -42.28 8.86
CA LEU A 325 -5.68 -42.57 9.21
C LEU A 325 -6.04 -42.25 10.67
N ASN A 326 -5.12 -41.61 11.40
CA ASN A 326 -5.42 -41.14 12.77
C ASN A 326 -6.56 -40.12 12.73
N THR A 327 -7.57 -40.28 13.59
CA THR A 327 -8.71 -39.36 13.64
C THR A 327 -8.74 -38.58 14.95
N THR A 328 -8.81 -39.27 16.10
CA THR A 328 -8.99 -38.65 17.40
C THR A 328 -7.92 -39.04 18.42
N ALA A 329 -7.02 -39.96 18.07
CA ALA A 329 -5.99 -40.45 18.98
C ALA A 329 -4.90 -39.38 19.23
N SER A 330 -4.40 -39.36 20.45
CA SER A 330 -3.41 -38.39 20.90
C SER A 330 -2.12 -39.09 21.37
N ASN A 331 -1.03 -38.29 21.49
CA ASN A 331 0.26 -38.73 22.02
C ASN A 331 0.92 -39.89 21.25
N ASN A 332 0.73 -39.99 19.94
CA ASN A 332 1.38 -40.98 19.10
C ASN A 332 2.63 -40.40 18.44
N VAL A 333 3.68 -41.21 18.33
CA VAL A 333 4.92 -40.89 17.61
C VAL A 333 5.13 -41.90 16.52
N ALA A 334 5.14 -41.46 15.26
CA ALA A 334 5.39 -42.30 14.07
C ALA A 334 6.50 -41.67 13.21
N VAL A 335 7.59 -42.37 13.03
CA VAL A 335 8.72 -41.96 12.20
C VAL A 335 9.01 -43.04 11.16
N GLY A 336 8.86 -42.73 9.91
CA GLY A 336 9.05 -43.63 8.78
C GLY A 336 7.88 -43.56 7.80
N VAL A 337 8.09 -44.07 6.56
CA VAL A 337 7.05 -44.18 5.56
C VAL A 337 5.99 -45.19 6.04
N ASP A 338 4.70 -44.84 5.97
CA ASP A 338 3.58 -45.65 6.43
C ASP A 338 3.59 -46.03 7.94
N ALA A 339 4.51 -45.44 8.76
CA ALA A 339 4.55 -45.74 10.19
C ALA A 339 3.22 -45.40 10.86
N LEU A 340 2.62 -46.32 11.61
CA LEU A 340 1.29 -46.25 12.23
C LEU A 340 0.17 -45.79 11.29
N ARG A 341 0.29 -46.03 9.98
CA ARG A 341 -0.65 -45.53 8.97
C ARG A 341 -2.10 -45.89 9.27
N ALA A 342 -2.36 -47.13 9.73
CA ALA A 342 -3.70 -47.64 9.99
C ALA A 342 -4.22 -47.33 11.40
N ASN A 343 -3.48 -46.63 12.22
CA ASN A 343 -3.94 -46.19 13.55
C ASN A 343 -5.09 -45.20 13.38
N THR A 344 -6.21 -45.41 14.05
CA THR A 344 -7.37 -44.53 14.01
C THR A 344 -7.65 -43.86 15.35
N THR A 345 -7.76 -44.62 16.42
CA THR A 345 -8.17 -44.15 17.76
C THR A 345 -7.26 -44.61 18.92
N ALA A 346 -6.22 -45.42 18.64
CA ALA A 346 -5.32 -45.85 19.69
C ALA A 346 -4.28 -44.79 20.01
N ALA A 347 -4.15 -44.43 21.29
CA ALA A 347 -3.25 -43.39 21.78
C ALA A 347 -1.97 -43.96 22.39
N ASN A 348 -0.97 -43.09 22.62
CA ASN A 348 0.29 -43.37 23.30
C ASN A 348 1.15 -44.45 22.61
N ASN A 349 1.10 -44.56 21.30
CA ASN A 349 1.91 -45.51 20.53
C ASN A 349 3.16 -44.83 19.98
N THR A 350 4.26 -45.56 19.93
CA THR A 350 5.50 -45.15 19.26
C THR A 350 5.91 -46.21 18.24
N ALA A 351 6.15 -45.80 17.01
CA ALA A 351 6.67 -46.62 15.93
C ALA A 351 7.75 -45.91 15.14
N VAL A 352 8.82 -46.61 14.82
CA VAL A 352 9.92 -46.15 14.00
C VAL A 352 10.25 -47.20 12.96
N GLY A 353 10.24 -46.85 11.65
CA GLY A 353 10.51 -47.78 10.55
C GLY A 353 9.42 -47.84 9.49
#